data_1329394afd16075a518b37a99e58c4a5
#
_entry.id   1329394afd16075a518b37a99e58c4a5
#
_cell.length_a   1.000
_cell.length_b   1.000
_cell.length_c   1.000
_cell.angle_alpha   90.00
_cell.angle_beta   90.00
_cell.angle_gamma   90.00
#
_symmetry.space_group_name_H-M   'P 1'
#
loop_
_entity.id
_entity.type
_entity.pdbx_description
1 polymer ?
#
loop_
_entity_poly.entity_id
_entity_poly.type
_entity_poly.pdbx_seq_one_letter_code
_entity_poly.pdbx_strand_id
1 'polypeptide(L)'
;MEIRRDIALGPGVVAVICIIVGFATIGLFVRMTPAIQSILQENVESQEAAREILECVAARSIGEFDEAAQIRLRTALARASTNVTIDGEQRIIDALNDAAARAITGDDDGFRALVLHARALWNINRQAMEVADADAARLGSAGAW
;
A
#
# COMPACT_ATOMS: atom_id res chain seq x y z
N MET A 1 -21.59 -37.69 47.17
CA MET A 1 -20.52 -37.89 46.15
C MET A 1 -20.67 -36.95 44.93
N GLU A 2 -21.70 -36.08 44.89
CA GLU A 2 -22.01 -35.18 43.75
C GLU A 2 -21.25 -33.87 43.76
N ILE A 3 -20.99 -33.28 44.93
CA ILE A 3 -20.35 -31.96 45.09
C ILE A 3 -18.93 -31.89 44.49
N ARG A 4 -18.20 -33.00 44.43
CA ARG A 4 -16.85 -33.06 43.88
C ARG A 4 -16.83 -32.99 42.34
N ARG A 5 -17.92 -33.36 41.69
CA ARG A 5 -18.05 -33.39 40.22
C ARG A 5 -18.34 -32.02 39.66
N ASP A 6 -19.15 -31.23 40.41
CA ASP A 6 -19.51 -29.86 40.00
C ASP A 6 -18.36 -28.87 40.19
N ILE A 7 -17.50 -29.06 41.19
CA ILE A 7 -16.29 -28.23 41.42
C ILE A 7 -15.23 -28.44 40.32
N ALA A 8 -15.16 -29.63 39.71
CA ALA A 8 -14.21 -29.91 38.65
C ALA A 8 -14.69 -29.47 37.26
N LEU A 9 -16.00 -29.33 37.03
CA LEU A 9 -16.58 -28.91 35.76
C LEU A 9 -16.34 -27.42 35.46
N GLY A 10 -16.37 -26.55 36.47
CA GLY A 10 -16.16 -25.10 36.30
C GLY A 10 -14.80 -24.73 35.69
N PRO A 11 -13.68 -25.15 36.31
CA PRO A 11 -12.34 -24.90 35.76
C PRO A 11 -12.12 -25.52 34.38
N GLY A 12 -12.71 -26.71 34.11
CA GLY A 12 -12.61 -27.37 32.81
C GLY A 12 -13.27 -26.60 31.69
N VAL A 13 -14.47 -26.07 31.93
CA VAL A 13 -15.19 -25.23 30.96
C VAL A 13 -14.42 -23.92 30.68
N VAL A 14 -13.89 -23.27 31.71
CA VAL A 14 -13.08 -22.06 31.54
C VAL A 14 -11.82 -22.34 30.71
N ALA A 15 -11.12 -23.44 30.99
CA ALA A 15 -9.94 -23.83 30.22
C ALA A 15 -10.26 -24.05 28.73
N VAL A 16 -11.36 -24.74 28.41
CA VAL A 16 -11.80 -24.95 27.03
C VAL A 16 -12.13 -23.62 26.33
N ILE A 17 -12.83 -22.71 27.02
CA ILE A 17 -13.14 -21.38 26.47
C ILE A 17 -11.84 -20.60 26.19
N CYS A 18 -10.89 -20.60 27.12
CA CYS A 18 -9.59 -19.95 26.94
C CYS A 18 -8.82 -20.51 25.74
N ILE A 19 -8.85 -21.84 25.54
CA ILE A 19 -8.20 -22.49 24.39
C ILE A 19 -8.88 -22.06 23.08
N ILE A 20 -10.21 -22.08 23.03
CA ILE A 20 -10.96 -21.67 21.83
C ILE A 20 -10.69 -20.21 21.48
N VAL A 21 -10.73 -19.31 22.47
CA VAL A 21 -10.43 -17.88 22.28
C VAL A 21 -8.99 -17.70 21.84
N GLY A 22 -8.03 -18.41 22.43
CA GLY A 22 -6.62 -18.37 22.03
C GLY A 22 -6.41 -18.79 20.57
N PHE A 23 -6.99 -19.90 20.14
CA PHE A 23 -6.91 -20.34 18.74
C PHE A 23 -7.64 -19.40 17.77
N ALA A 24 -8.79 -18.87 18.16
CA ALA A 24 -9.51 -17.88 17.35
C ALA A 24 -8.69 -16.61 17.16
N THR A 25 -8.02 -16.12 18.20
CA THR A 25 -7.13 -14.95 18.16
C THR A 25 -5.94 -15.20 17.24
N ILE A 26 -5.25 -16.34 17.38
CA ILE A 26 -4.13 -16.72 16.50
C ILE A 26 -4.61 -16.83 15.05
N GLY A 27 -5.75 -17.46 14.80
CA GLY A 27 -6.34 -17.59 13.46
C GLY A 27 -6.67 -16.25 12.82
N LEU A 28 -7.13 -15.27 13.60
CA LEU A 28 -7.39 -13.92 13.14
C LEU A 28 -6.08 -13.20 12.75
N PHE A 29 -5.04 -13.27 13.59
CA PHE A 29 -3.72 -12.70 13.30
C PHE A 29 -3.09 -13.29 12.04
N VAL A 30 -3.11 -14.60 11.88
CA VAL A 30 -2.56 -15.29 10.69
C VAL A 30 -3.29 -14.88 9.41
N ARG A 31 -4.57 -14.54 9.47
CA ARG A 31 -5.34 -14.08 8.31
C ARG A 31 -5.11 -12.59 7.99
N MET A 32 -4.84 -11.77 9.00
CA MET A 32 -4.63 -10.32 8.80
C MET A 32 -3.23 -9.99 8.27
N THR A 33 -2.21 -10.75 8.68
CA THR A 33 -0.82 -10.49 8.28
C THR A 33 -0.60 -10.45 6.77
N PRO A 34 -1.12 -11.40 5.95
CA PRO A 34 -0.94 -11.35 4.50
C PRO A 34 -1.59 -10.15 3.84
N ALA A 35 -2.78 -9.74 4.32
CA ALA A 35 -3.51 -8.61 3.76
C ALA A 35 -2.76 -7.28 4.00
N ILE A 36 -2.19 -7.11 5.19
CA ILE A 36 -1.38 -5.91 5.52
C ILE A 36 -0.09 -5.90 4.69
N GLN A 37 0.57 -7.05 4.55
CA GLN A 37 1.79 -7.16 3.74
C GLN A 37 1.53 -6.87 2.26
N SER A 38 0.40 -7.36 1.70
CA SER A 38 0.00 -7.07 0.32
C SER A 38 -0.20 -5.56 0.11
N ILE A 39 -0.98 -4.91 0.97
CA ILE A 39 -1.23 -3.46 0.89
C ILE A 39 0.08 -2.65 1.01
N LEU A 40 0.98 -3.03 1.91
CA LEU A 40 2.27 -2.36 2.05
C LEU A 40 3.15 -2.53 0.81
N GLN A 41 3.22 -3.73 0.27
CA GLN A 41 3.99 -4.02 -0.94
C GLN A 41 3.45 -3.26 -2.15
N GLU A 42 2.15 -3.25 -2.35
CA GLU A 42 1.47 -2.55 -3.43
C GLU A 42 1.70 -1.03 -3.34
N ASN A 43 1.59 -0.42 -2.15
CA ASN A 43 1.90 0.99 -1.96
C ASN A 43 3.37 1.35 -2.21
N VAL A 44 4.31 0.44 -1.90
CA VAL A 44 5.73 0.61 -2.22
C VAL A 44 5.95 0.59 -3.74
N GLU A 45 5.28 -0.29 -4.48
CA GLU A 45 5.37 -0.35 -5.94
C GLU A 45 4.85 0.93 -6.62
N SER A 46 3.73 1.49 -6.13
CA SER A 46 3.22 2.78 -6.62
C SER A 46 4.16 3.95 -6.31
N GLN A 47 4.79 3.95 -5.13
CA GLN A 47 5.81 4.97 -4.80
C GLN A 47 7.05 4.85 -5.69
N GLU A 48 7.52 3.63 -5.95
CA GLU A 48 8.67 3.40 -6.81
C GLU A 48 8.37 3.83 -8.25
N ALA A 49 7.16 3.54 -8.76
CA ALA A 49 6.72 4.03 -10.06
C ALA A 49 6.69 5.57 -10.11
N ALA A 50 6.16 6.23 -9.08
CA ALA A 50 6.14 7.68 -9.01
C ALA A 50 7.56 8.28 -8.97
N ARG A 51 8.51 7.66 -8.25
CA ARG A 51 9.93 8.04 -8.21
C ARG A 51 10.57 7.92 -9.59
N GLU A 52 10.36 6.81 -10.28
CA GLU A 52 10.89 6.59 -11.63
C GLU A 52 10.36 7.62 -12.65
N ILE A 53 9.07 7.97 -12.56
CA ILE A 53 8.47 9.04 -13.38
C ILE A 53 9.19 10.37 -13.12
N LEU A 54 9.43 10.73 -11.86
CA LEU A 54 10.14 11.96 -11.50
C LEU A 54 11.60 11.96 -11.99
N GLU A 55 12.29 10.83 -11.97
CA GLU A 55 13.64 10.67 -12.52
C GLU A 55 13.65 10.86 -14.04
N CYS A 56 12.66 10.31 -14.77
CA CYS A 56 12.53 10.53 -16.21
C CYS A 56 12.30 12.01 -16.54
N VAL A 57 11.51 12.73 -15.70
CA VAL A 57 11.32 14.18 -15.88
C VAL A 57 12.58 14.95 -15.56
N ALA A 58 13.35 14.55 -14.53
CA ALA A 58 14.64 15.17 -14.22
C ALA A 58 15.65 15.01 -15.37
N ALA A 59 15.69 13.84 -16.03
CA ALA A 59 16.52 13.61 -17.21
C ALA A 59 16.22 14.62 -18.34
N ARG A 60 14.97 15.07 -18.52
CA ARG A 60 14.60 16.12 -19.46
C ARG A 60 15.35 17.44 -19.16
N SER A 61 15.47 17.79 -17.87
CA SER A 61 16.09 19.05 -17.46
C SER A 61 17.58 19.14 -17.81
N ILE A 62 18.24 18.00 -17.98
CA ILE A 62 19.65 17.90 -18.36
C ILE A 62 19.85 17.46 -19.82
N GLY A 63 18.78 17.40 -20.62
CA GLY A 63 18.82 17.05 -22.04
C GLY A 63 18.94 15.56 -22.33
N GLU A 64 18.72 14.69 -21.35
CA GLU A 64 18.85 13.21 -21.44
C GLU A 64 17.50 12.51 -21.58
N PHE A 65 16.46 13.19 -22.04
CA PHE A 65 15.16 12.57 -22.31
C PHE A 65 15.14 11.91 -23.69
N ASP A 66 15.89 10.84 -23.81
CA ASP A 66 16.04 10.01 -24.99
C ASP A 66 14.96 8.90 -25.08
N GLU A 67 15.07 8.03 -26.06
CA GLU A 67 14.17 6.89 -26.25
C GLU A 67 14.18 5.93 -25.04
N ALA A 68 15.35 5.75 -24.40
CA ALA A 68 15.46 4.91 -23.21
C ALA A 68 14.70 5.52 -22.02
N ALA A 69 14.77 6.84 -21.83
CA ALA A 69 13.99 7.54 -20.81
C ALA A 69 12.48 7.46 -21.09
N GLN A 70 12.05 7.53 -22.34
CA GLN A 70 10.65 7.35 -22.72
C GLN A 70 10.15 5.93 -22.46
N ILE A 71 10.97 4.91 -22.71
CA ILE A 71 10.64 3.51 -22.39
C ILE A 71 10.49 3.34 -20.88
N ARG A 72 11.43 3.86 -20.07
CA ARG A 72 11.33 3.83 -18.61
C ARG A 72 10.06 4.52 -18.11
N LEU A 73 9.74 5.69 -18.65
CA LEU A 73 8.51 6.41 -18.31
C LEU A 73 7.26 5.56 -18.57
N ARG A 74 7.16 4.95 -19.74
CA ARG A 74 6.03 4.07 -20.09
C ARG A 74 5.95 2.84 -19.18
N THR A 75 7.09 2.26 -18.83
CA THR A 75 7.16 1.10 -17.92
C THR A 75 6.70 1.48 -16.51
N ALA A 76 7.14 2.63 -15.99
CA ALA A 76 6.71 3.13 -14.69
C ALA A 76 5.20 3.42 -14.66
N LEU A 77 4.65 4.03 -15.72
CA LEU A 77 3.20 4.26 -15.85
C LEU A 77 2.40 2.97 -15.92
N ALA A 78 2.88 1.97 -16.67
CA ALA A 78 2.24 0.66 -16.74
C ALA A 78 2.22 -0.02 -15.37
N ARG A 79 3.32 0.04 -14.61
CA ARG A 79 3.40 -0.48 -13.24
C ARG A 79 2.41 0.23 -12.33
N ALA A 80 2.35 1.56 -12.34
CA ALA A 80 1.37 2.31 -11.56
C ALA A 80 -0.07 1.92 -11.93
N SER A 81 -0.37 1.73 -13.22
CA SER A 81 -1.72 1.39 -13.70
C SER A 81 -2.19 -0.01 -13.31
N THR A 82 -1.27 -0.95 -13.06
CA THR A 82 -1.61 -2.31 -12.61
C THR A 82 -1.75 -2.43 -11.09
N ASN A 83 -1.42 -1.38 -10.35
CA ASN A 83 -1.30 -1.39 -8.90
C ASN A 83 -2.21 -0.35 -8.23
N VAL A 84 -3.46 -0.27 -8.65
CA VAL A 84 -4.46 0.66 -8.08
C VAL A 84 -5.10 0.03 -6.85
N THR A 85 -4.81 0.57 -5.67
CA THR A 85 -5.27 0.01 -4.39
C THR A 85 -6.01 1.01 -3.51
N ILE A 86 -5.90 2.30 -3.83
CA ILE A 86 -6.44 3.38 -3.01
C ILE A 86 -7.52 4.15 -3.77
N ASP A 87 -8.59 4.52 -3.08
CA ASP A 87 -9.63 5.37 -3.65
C ASP A 87 -9.05 6.71 -4.14
N GLY A 88 -9.30 7.01 -5.41
CA GLY A 88 -8.79 8.24 -6.06
C GLY A 88 -7.44 8.08 -6.77
N GLU A 89 -6.70 7.00 -6.55
CA GLU A 89 -5.43 6.71 -7.24
C GLU A 89 -5.62 6.59 -8.75
N GLN A 90 -6.69 5.93 -9.19
CA GLN A 90 -7.01 5.78 -10.62
C GLN A 90 -7.06 7.14 -11.36
N ARG A 91 -7.68 8.16 -10.76
CA ARG A 91 -7.74 9.50 -11.37
C ARG A 91 -6.37 10.16 -11.52
N ILE A 92 -5.48 9.91 -10.57
CA ILE A 92 -4.11 10.41 -10.64
C ILE A 92 -3.35 9.69 -11.75
N ILE A 93 -3.54 8.38 -11.88
CA ILE A 93 -2.91 7.56 -12.93
C ILE A 93 -3.42 7.94 -14.32
N ASP A 94 -4.73 8.18 -14.48
CA ASP A 94 -5.29 8.66 -15.74
C ASP A 94 -4.68 10.01 -16.12
N ALA A 95 -4.57 10.94 -15.18
CA ALA A 95 -3.92 12.23 -15.40
C ALA A 95 -2.41 12.12 -15.69
N LEU A 96 -1.72 11.14 -15.09
CA LEU A 96 -0.33 10.82 -15.42
C LEU A 96 -0.17 10.31 -16.86
N ASN A 97 -1.05 9.43 -17.32
CA ASN A 97 -1.04 8.92 -18.68
C ASN A 97 -1.28 10.04 -19.71
N ASP A 98 -2.25 10.92 -19.45
CA ASP A 98 -2.52 12.07 -20.31
C ASP A 98 -1.34 13.06 -20.34
N ALA A 99 -0.73 13.31 -19.19
CA ALA A 99 0.45 14.17 -19.10
C ALA A 99 1.66 13.56 -19.83
N ALA A 100 1.86 12.24 -19.74
CA ALA A 100 2.93 11.54 -20.41
C ALA A 100 2.78 11.56 -21.93
N ALA A 101 1.56 11.37 -22.45
CA ALA A 101 1.29 11.48 -23.88
C ALA A 101 1.71 12.85 -24.43
N ARG A 102 1.41 13.92 -23.71
CA ARG A 102 1.84 15.28 -24.07
C ARG A 102 3.35 15.49 -23.93
N ALA A 103 3.93 15.02 -22.82
CA ALA A 103 5.36 15.16 -22.55
C ALA A 103 6.23 14.47 -23.64
N ILE A 104 5.83 13.27 -24.10
CA ILE A 104 6.55 12.54 -25.16
C ILE A 104 6.54 13.31 -26.48
N THR A 105 5.51 14.11 -26.77
CA THR A 105 5.46 15.00 -27.94
C THR A 105 6.25 16.30 -27.77
N GLY A 106 6.89 16.50 -26.62
CA GLY A 106 7.74 17.67 -26.34
C GLY A 106 7.02 18.84 -25.68
N ASP A 107 5.77 18.64 -25.21
CA ASP A 107 4.99 19.67 -24.51
C ASP A 107 5.54 19.89 -23.10
N ASP A 108 6.03 21.10 -22.80
CA ASP A 108 6.56 21.45 -21.48
C ASP A 108 5.48 21.44 -20.39
N ASP A 109 4.23 21.75 -20.72
CA ASP A 109 3.11 21.64 -19.77
C ASP A 109 2.78 20.19 -19.44
N GLY A 110 2.99 19.25 -20.38
CA GLY A 110 2.95 17.83 -20.14
C GLY A 110 3.97 17.39 -19.08
N PHE A 111 5.21 17.86 -19.17
CA PHE A 111 6.24 17.58 -18.17
C PHE A 111 5.93 18.17 -16.79
N ARG A 112 5.41 19.40 -16.73
CA ARG A 112 4.95 20.02 -15.46
C ARG A 112 3.83 19.23 -14.83
N ALA A 113 2.88 18.78 -15.63
CA ALA A 113 1.77 17.95 -15.17
C ALA A 113 2.25 16.57 -14.66
N LEU A 114 3.24 15.94 -15.32
CA LEU A 114 3.87 14.72 -14.83
C LEU A 114 4.45 14.88 -13.42
N VAL A 115 5.19 15.98 -13.17
CA VAL A 115 5.73 16.28 -11.82
C VAL A 115 4.62 16.39 -10.80
N LEU A 116 3.57 17.14 -11.14
CA LEU A 116 2.44 17.37 -10.24
C LEU A 116 1.74 16.06 -9.86
N HIS A 117 1.40 15.28 -10.85
CA HIS A 117 0.64 14.04 -10.63
C HIS A 117 1.51 12.91 -10.06
N ALA A 118 2.80 12.82 -10.40
CA ALA A 118 3.72 11.86 -9.77
C ALA A 118 3.90 12.16 -8.27
N ARG A 119 4.00 13.43 -7.90
CA ARG A 119 4.01 13.84 -6.47
C ARG A 119 2.68 13.53 -5.77
N ALA A 120 1.55 13.70 -6.46
CA ALA A 120 0.24 13.34 -5.91
C ALA A 120 0.14 11.83 -5.67
N LEU A 121 0.60 11.00 -6.62
CA LEU A 121 0.66 9.55 -6.48
C LEU A 121 1.55 9.13 -5.31
N TRP A 122 2.74 9.70 -5.21
CA TRP A 122 3.64 9.48 -4.08
C TRP A 122 2.98 9.81 -2.74
N ASN A 123 2.33 10.98 -2.64
CA ASN A 123 1.74 11.44 -1.38
C ASN A 123 0.55 10.60 -0.93
N ILE A 124 -0.35 10.20 -1.84
CA ILE A 124 -1.52 9.38 -1.48
C ILE A 124 -1.07 8.00 -0.96
N ASN A 125 -0.07 7.39 -1.60
CA ASN A 125 0.48 6.10 -1.17
C ASN A 125 1.24 6.21 0.17
N ARG A 126 2.03 7.28 0.37
CA ARG A 126 2.70 7.55 1.65
C ARG A 126 1.70 7.71 2.77
N GLN A 127 0.63 8.48 2.55
CA GLN A 127 -0.42 8.69 3.56
C GLN A 127 -1.14 7.38 3.91
N ALA A 128 -1.41 6.53 2.93
CA ALA A 128 -2.02 5.22 3.18
C ALA A 128 -1.12 4.32 4.02
N MET A 129 0.19 4.32 3.75
CA MET A 129 1.17 3.58 4.57
C MET A 129 1.24 4.11 6.01
N GLU A 130 1.24 5.43 6.21
CA GLU A 130 1.25 6.05 7.55
C GLU A 130 -0.01 5.66 8.35
N VAL A 131 -1.18 5.61 7.70
CA VAL A 131 -2.44 5.17 8.33
C VAL A 131 -2.37 3.68 8.68
N ALA A 132 -1.90 2.83 7.76
CA ALA A 132 -1.78 1.40 7.99
C ALA A 132 -0.81 1.09 9.15
N ASP A 133 0.32 1.80 9.23
CA ASP A 133 1.31 1.66 10.32
C ASP A 133 0.71 2.09 11.67
N ALA A 134 0.01 3.22 11.70
CA ALA A 134 -0.66 3.70 12.92
C ALA A 134 -1.74 2.72 13.42
N ASP A 135 -2.51 2.11 12.51
CA ASP A 135 -3.53 1.13 12.86
C ASP A 135 -2.91 -0.18 13.34
N ALA A 136 -1.82 -0.64 12.72
CA ALA A 136 -1.06 -1.80 13.18
C ALA A 136 -0.48 -1.58 14.59
N ALA A 137 0.08 -0.39 14.86
CA ALA A 137 0.59 -0.02 16.17
C ALA A 137 -0.51 0.01 17.25
N ARG A 138 -1.71 0.53 16.92
CA ARG A 138 -2.88 0.52 17.83
C ARG A 138 -3.33 -0.89 18.17
N LEU A 139 -3.41 -1.77 17.16
CA LEU A 139 -3.80 -3.18 17.36
C LEU A 139 -2.75 -3.93 18.20
N GLY A 140 -1.46 -3.70 17.94
CA GLY A 140 -0.37 -4.28 18.73
C GLY A 140 -0.39 -3.84 20.19
N SER A 141 -0.68 -2.57 20.48
CA SER A 141 -0.76 -2.06 21.85
C SER A 141 -2.01 -2.54 22.59
N ALA A 142 -3.13 -2.75 21.90
CA ALA A 142 -4.37 -3.26 22.50
C ALA A 142 -4.30 -4.73 22.92
N GLY A 143 -3.37 -5.51 22.35
CA GLY A 143 -3.13 -6.92 22.70
C GLY A 143 -2.13 -7.14 23.84
N ALA A 144 -1.56 -6.07 24.40
CA ALA A 144 -0.49 -6.15 25.42
C ALA A 144 -1.00 -6.07 26.87
N TRP A 145 -2.32 -6.29 27.15
CA TRP A 145 -2.94 -6.35 28.49
C TRP A 145 -3.38 -7.74 28.90
#